data_44874382d43c21bdb88232e0e28df882
#
_entry.id   44874382d43c21bdb88232e0e28df882
#
_cell.length_a   1.000
_cell.length_b   1.000
_cell.length_c   1.000
_cell.angle_alpha   90.00
_cell.angle_beta   90.00
_cell.angle_gamma   90.00
#
_symmetry.space_group_name_H-M   'P 1'
#
loop_
_entity.id
_entity.type
_entity.pdbx_description
1 polymer ?
#
loop_
_entity_poly.entity_id
_entity_poly.type
_entity_poly.pdbx_seq_one_letter_code
_entity_poly.pdbx_strand_id
1 'polypeptide(L)'
;SLKEILTQQIFWVNSNKPMDWEWIKAFPEALKGQFKAMKITVNWEKAWPAVFVAFLAGLPLLLIAGLIRWRLQWLKDYQAKLASQVGQLRNDTQLHTPKAILIDLIRALPVVLVILAIGLILLTMQLNISGLLWAYSKKLAMFWLVFGLCWKVLEKNGVAVNHFNMPAQLTSHWRRQIVRVSLALLPLNFWSVISELSPLNLMDDVLGQLVIFFNLLLIAVLVWPMCRESWRDKESHSLRLLTITVLSIVPVALMVLTATGYFYTTLRLAGRWIETVYLVMIWNLLYQTVLRGLSVAARRIAWRRALARRQHLVKEGAEGAEPQEEPTIALEQVNQQTLRITMLVMIALFAVMFWAIWSDLITVFAYLDSITLWHYNGTEAGASVVRSVTMGSLLFAIVASMVAWALIRNLPGLLEVLVLSRLNMR
;
A
#
# COMPACT_ATOMS: atom_id res chain seq x y z
N SER A 1 -3.86 23.82 17.00
CA SER A 1 -4.75 24.86 16.44
C SER A 1 -6.22 24.52 16.69
N LEU A 2 -7.12 25.51 16.71
CA LEU A 2 -8.57 25.32 16.88
C LEU A 2 -9.11 24.30 15.86
N LYS A 3 -8.57 24.31 14.64
CA LYS A 3 -8.91 23.38 13.56
C LYS A 3 -8.56 21.92 13.90
N GLU A 4 -7.46 21.67 14.59
CA GLU A 4 -7.06 20.32 15.01
C GLU A 4 -7.99 19.79 16.10
N ILE A 5 -8.35 20.63 17.07
CA ILE A 5 -9.27 20.25 18.16
C ILE A 5 -10.65 19.93 17.57
N LEU A 6 -11.16 20.75 16.65
CA LEU A 6 -12.41 20.48 15.96
C LEU A 6 -12.36 19.18 15.14
N THR A 7 -11.26 18.93 14.44
CA THR A 7 -11.10 17.71 13.64
C THR A 7 -11.07 16.46 14.53
N GLN A 8 -10.46 16.55 15.71
CA GLN A 8 -10.43 15.47 16.69
C GLN A 8 -11.83 15.17 17.27
N GLN A 9 -12.58 16.22 17.59
CA GLN A 9 -13.93 16.05 18.13
C GLN A 9 -14.92 15.50 17.09
N ILE A 10 -14.87 16.01 15.84
CA ILE A 10 -15.74 15.53 14.75
C ILE A 10 -15.50 14.05 14.44
N PHE A 11 -14.28 13.54 14.65
CA PHE A 11 -13.96 12.13 14.39
C PHE A 11 -14.79 11.17 15.25
N TRP A 12 -15.11 11.56 16.49
CA TRP A 12 -15.82 10.70 17.45
C TRP A 12 -17.33 11.00 17.55
N VAL A 13 -17.81 11.95 16.76
CA VAL A 13 -19.23 12.32 16.73
C VAL A 13 -19.89 11.76 15.47
N ASN A 14 -21.13 11.32 15.60
CA ASN A 14 -21.92 10.90 14.45
C ASN A 14 -22.09 12.07 13.48
N SER A 15 -21.47 11.99 12.32
CA SER A 15 -21.60 13.03 11.28
C SER A 15 -22.91 12.93 10.51
N ASN A 16 -23.53 11.76 10.52
CA ASN A 16 -24.76 11.45 9.80
C ASN A 16 -25.71 10.66 10.71
N LYS A 17 -26.96 10.59 10.34
CA LYS A 17 -27.94 9.74 11.00
C LYS A 17 -27.60 8.27 10.73
N PRO A 18 -27.81 7.37 11.73
CA PRO A 18 -27.65 5.93 11.51
C PRO A 18 -28.64 5.44 10.45
N MET A 19 -28.24 4.44 9.67
CA MET A 19 -29.05 3.85 8.59
C MET A 19 -30.11 2.90 9.18
N ASP A 20 -31.10 3.48 9.87
CA ASP A 20 -32.26 2.81 10.43
C ASP A 20 -33.50 2.93 9.52
N TRP A 21 -34.67 2.45 10.00
CA TRP A 21 -35.91 2.51 9.25
C TRP A 21 -36.41 3.95 9.02
N GLU A 22 -36.12 4.86 9.93
CA GLU A 22 -36.47 6.28 9.79
C GLU A 22 -35.59 6.94 8.72
N TRP A 23 -34.32 6.59 8.68
CA TRP A 23 -33.39 7.02 7.62
C TRP A 23 -33.90 6.63 6.24
N ILE A 24 -34.36 5.35 6.06
CA ILE A 24 -34.90 4.87 4.78
C ILE A 24 -36.14 5.68 4.35
N LYS A 25 -37.03 6.02 5.27
CA LYS A 25 -38.22 6.83 4.97
C LYS A 25 -37.87 8.26 4.59
N ALA A 26 -36.88 8.87 5.27
CA ALA A 26 -36.43 10.23 5.02
C ALA A 26 -35.54 10.37 3.78
N PHE A 27 -34.99 9.27 3.27
CA PHE A 27 -34.01 9.25 2.17
C PHE A 27 -34.46 10.02 0.92
N PRO A 28 -35.69 9.86 0.36
CA PRO A 28 -36.08 10.54 -0.87
C PRO A 28 -36.13 12.08 -0.74
N GLU A 29 -36.55 12.57 0.44
CA GLU A 29 -36.63 14.02 0.71
C GLU A 29 -35.24 14.60 0.96
N ALA A 30 -34.42 13.92 1.75
CA ALA A 30 -33.02 14.29 2.01
C ALA A 30 -32.23 14.36 0.70
N LEU A 31 -32.39 13.37 -0.19
CA LEU A 31 -31.74 13.32 -1.49
C LEU A 31 -32.15 14.51 -2.38
N LYS A 32 -33.45 14.86 -2.43
CA LYS A 32 -33.93 16.03 -3.17
C LYS A 32 -33.34 17.33 -2.61
N GLY A 33 -33.25 17.45 -1.28
CA GLY A 33 -32.62 18.58 -0.59
C GLY A 33 -31.14 18.71 -0.97
N GLN A 34 -30.41 17.61 -0.96
CA GLN A 34 -28.99 17.56 -1.30
C GLN A 34 -28.72 17.98 -2.75
N PHE A 35 -29.50 17.49 -3.72
CA PHE A 35 -29.39 17.92 -5.12
C PHE A 35 -29.69 19.39 -5.33
N LYS A 36 -30.67 19.96 -4.59
CA LYS A 36 -30.98 21.40 -4.67
C LYS A 36 -29.87 22.28 -4.08
N ALA A 37 -29.16 21.79 -3.06
CA ALA A 37 -28.03 22.47 -2.44
C ALA A 37 -26.76 22.41 -3.30
N MET A 38 -26.64 21.44 -4.18
CA MET A 38 -25.47 21.19 -5.03
C MET A 38 -25.47 22.18 -6.21
N LYS A 39 -24.91 23.37 -6.00
CA LYS A 39 -24.74 24.38 -7.06
C LYS A 39 -23.27 24.50 -7.42
N ILE A 40 -22.92 24.05 -8.62
CA ILE A 40 -21.63 24.37 -9.22
C ILE A 40 -21.76 25.73 -9.89
N THR A 41 -21.13 26.75 -9.31
CA THR A 41 -21.11 28.10 -9.89
C THR A 41 -19.82 28.31 -10.65
N VAL A 42 -19.95 28.69 -11.91
CA VAL A 42 -18.81 29.05 -12.79
C VAL A 42 -18.88 30.54 -13.02
N ASN A 43 -17.83 31.25 -12.60
CA ASN A 43 -17.69 32.67 -12.94
C ASN A 43 -17.02 32.77 -14.32
N TRP A 44 -17.84 32.89 -15.37
CA TRP A 44 -17.37 32.88 -16.75
C TRP A 44 -16.49 34.08 -17.10
N GLU A 45 -16.66 35.21 -16.47
CA GLU A 45 -15.83 36.41 -16.68
C GLU A 45 -14.38 36.17 -16.25
N LYS A 46 -14.18 35.43 -15.15
CA LYS A 46 -12.86 35.07 -14.65
C LYS A 46 -12.33 33.77 -15.26
N ALA A 47 -13.21 32.84 -15.58
CA ALA A 47 -12.81 31.54 -16.13
C ALA A 47 -12.23 31.67 -17.55
N TRP A 48 -12.82 32.53 -18.40
CA TRP A 48 -12.41 32.65 -19.80
C TRP A 48 -10.95 33.13 -19.99
N PRO A 49 -10.48 34.22 -19.34
CA PRO A 49 -9.07 34.60 -19.39
C PRO A 49 -8.15 33.57 -18.80
N ALA A 50 -8.63 32.84 -17.76
CA ALA A 50 -7.85 31.80 -17.10
C ALA A 50 -7.64 30.55 -17.98
N VAL A 51 -8.47 30.27 -18.97
CA VAL A 51 -8.36 29.10 -19.84
C VAL A 51 -7.02 29.03 -20.56
N PHE A 52 -6.52 30.14 -21.07
CA PHE A 52 -5.22 30.18 -21.75
C PHE A 52 -4.07 29.89 -20.78
N VAL A 53 -4.07 30.52 -19.59
CA VAL A 53 -3.08 30.29 -18.55
C VAL A 53 -3.16 28.84 -18.04
N ALA A 54 -4.39 28.33 -17.88
CA ALA A 54 -4.64 26.96 -17.48
C ALA A 54 -4.06 25.94 -18.45
N PHE A 55 -4.30 26.17 -19.75
CA PHE A 55 -3.73 25.31 -20.80
C PHE A 55 -2.20 25.37 -20.82
N LEU A 56 -1.62 26.57 -20.71
CA LEU A 56 -0.18 26.75 -20.64
C LEU A 56 0.44 26.06 -19.43
N ALA A 57 -0.22 26.08 -18.28
CA ALA A 57 0.23 25.39 -17.08
C ALA A 57 0.20 23.84 -17.21
N GLY A 58 -0.81 23.29 -17.90
CA GLY A 58 -0.92 21.86 -18.15
C GLY A 58 -0.04 21.34 -19.29
N LEU A 59 0.36 22.21 -20.22
CA LEU A 59 1.08 21.86 -21.44
C LEU A 59 2.38 21.09 -21.21
N PRO A 60 3.28 21.44 -20.27
CA PRO A 60 4.51 20.68 -20.04
C PRO A 60 4.23 19.22 -19.65
N LEU A 61 3.24 18.97 -18.82
CA LEU A 61 2.85 17.62 -18.41
C LEU A 61 2.33 16.80 -19.57
N LEU A 62 1.51 17.41 -20.44
CA LEU A 62 0.98 16.78 -21.65
C LEU A 62 2.08 16.48 -22.66
N LEU A 63 3.04 17.40 -22.84
CA LEU A 63 4.19 17.17 -23.72
C LEU A 63 5.06 16.00 -23.24
N ILE A 64 5.35 15.92 -21.93
CA ILE A 64 6.12 14.81 -21.36
C ILE A 64 5.33 13.49 -21.53
N ALA A 65 4.02 13.50 -21.27
CA ALA A 65 3.17 12.33 -21.50
C ALA A 65 3.20 11.87 -22.96
N GLY A 66 3.13 12.82 -23.90
CA GLY A 66 3.23 12.57 -25.34
C GLY A 66 4.58 11.98 -25.74
N LEU A 67 5.69 12.51 -25.22
CA LEU A 67 7.05 12.01 -25.47
C LEU A 67 7.22 10.56 -24.97
N ILE A 68 6.74 10.26 -23.78
CA ILE A 68 6.79 8.90 -23.24
C ILE A 68 5.92 7.97 -24.10
N ARG A 69 4.75 8.42 -24.53
CA ARG A 69 3.84 7.65 -25.39
C ARG A 69 4.46 7.37 -26.76
N TRP A 70 5.16 8.34 -27.32
CA TRP A 70 5.89 8.18 -28.58
C TRP A 70 7.02 7.15 -28.46
N ARG A 71 7.78 7.17 -27.35
CA ARG A 71 8.87 6.23 -27.08
C ARG A 71 8.42 4.88 -26.52
N LEU A 72 7.11 4.62 -26.43
CA LEU A 72 6.56 3.43 -25.77
C LEU A 72 7.08 2.12 -26.38
N GLN A 73 7.21 2.05 -27.73
CA GLN A 73 7.69 0.85 -28.41
C GLN A 73 9.15 0.57 -28.03
N TRP A 74 9.99 1.58 -28.08
CA TRP A 74 11.38 1.47 -27.66
C TRP A 74 11.54 0.99 -26.22
N LEU A 75 10.70 1.49 -25.30
CA LEU A 75 10.69 1.03 -23.91
C LEU A 75 10.33 -0.47 -23.79
N LYS A 76 9.36 -0.94 -24.57
CA LYS A 76 8.99 -2.36 -24.63
C LYS A 76 10.10 -3.23 -25.18
N ASP A 77 10.75 -2.80 -26.26
CA ASP A 77 11.84 -3.55 -26.88
C ASP A 77 13.05 -3.64 -25.93
N TYR A 78 13.36 -2.54 -25.24
CA TYR A 78 14.40 -2.53 -24.22
C TYR A 78 14.07 -3.45 -23.05
N GLN A 79 12.82 -3.47 -22.58
CA GLN A 79 12.35 -4.38 -21.54
C GLN A 79 12.45 -5.85 -21.97
N ALA A 80 12.08 -6.16 -23.22
CA ALA A 80 12.22 -7.51 -23.79
C ALA A 80 13.70 -7.94 -23.86
N LYS A 81 14.62 -7.03 -24.20
CA LYS A 81 16.06 -7.26 -24.17
C LYS A 81 16.56 -7.56 -22.75
N LEU A 82 16.10 -6.83 -21.74
CA LEU A 82 16.43 -7.14 -20.33
C LEU A 82 15.91 -8.52 -19.93
N ALA A 83 14.67 -8.85 -20.33
CA ALA A 83 14.06 -10.14 -20.03
C ALA A 83 14.82 -11.32 -20.65
N SER A 84 15.34 -11.19 -21.86
CA SER A 84 16.12 -12.24 -22.52
C SER A 84 17.47 -12.53 -21.84
N GLN A 85 18.00 -11.61 -21.05
CA GLN A 85 19.25 -11.77 -20.29
C GLN A 85 19.04 -12.41 -18.92
N VAL A 86 17.79 -12.48 -18.46
CA VAL A 86 17.41 -13.08 -17.18
C VAL A 86 17.69 -14.58 -17.20
N GLY A 87 18.30 -15.08 -16.10
CA GLY A 87 18.64 -16.49 -15.97
C GLY A 87 19.93 -16.91 -16.66
N GLN A 88 20.55 -16.06 -17.50
CA GLN A 88 21.83 -16.33 -18.11
C GLN A 88 22.96 -16.06 -17.10
N LEU A 89 23.70 -17.09 -16.68
CA LEU A 89 24.77 -17.00 -15.66
C LEU A 89 25.80 -15.87 -15.95
N ARG A 90 26.11 -15.61 -17.21
CA ARG A 90 27.10 -14.61 -17.62
C ARG A 90 26.53 -13.19 -17.66
N ASN A 91 25.30 -13.04 -18.11
CA ASN A 91 24.71 -11.73 -18.46
C ASN A 91 23.72 -11.22 -17.41
N ASP A 92 23.13 -12.10 -16.59
CA ASP A 92 22.12 -11.68 -15.58
C ASP A 92 22.76 -10.84 -14.47
N THR A 93 22.20 -9.66 -14.22
CA THR A 93 22.66 -8.73 -13.17
C THR A 93 21.53 -8.41 -12.19
N GLN A 94 21.92 -8.05 -10.97
CA GLN A 94 20.97 -7.61 -9.91
C GLN A 94 20.13 -6.41 -10.35
N LEU A 95 20.66 -5.57 -11.26
CA LEU A 95 20.03 -4.34 -11.72
C LEU A 95 18.97 -4.55 -12.83
N HIS A 96 18.89 -5.75 -13.44
CA HIS A 96 17.91 -6.00 -14.52
C HIS A 96 16.47 -5.85 -14.03
N THR A 97 16.14 -6.35 -12.84
CA THR A 97 14.79 -6.23 -12.29
C THR A 97 14.43 -4.80 -11.90
N PRO A 98 15.25 -4.05 -11.12
CA PRO A 98 14.98 -2.65 -10.86
C PRO A 98 14.81 -1.81 -12.14
N LYS A 99 15.64 -2.02 -13.17
CA LYS A 99 15.51 -1.33 -14.46
C LYS A 99 14.20 -1.70 -15.16
N ALA A 100 13.80 -2.96 -15.17
CA ALA A 100 12.55 -3.40 -15.77
C ALA A 100 11.33 -2.79 -15.05
N ILE A 101 11.34 -2.72 -13.72
CA ILE A 101 10.30 -2.07 -12.92
C ILE A 101 10.26 -0.57 -13.18
N LEU A 102 11.43 0.09 -13.30
CA LEU A 102 11.50 1.51 -13.65
C LEU A 102 10.90 1.78 -15.03
N ILE A 103 11.11 0.89 -16.00
CA ILE A 103 10.47 0.99 -17.32
C ILE A 103 8.96 0.87 -17.20
N ASP A 104 8.45 -0.09 -16.40
CA ASP A 104 7.00 -0.24 -16.18
C ASP A 104 6.42 0.98 -15.47
N LEU A 105 7.16 1.59 -14.53
CA LEU A 105 6.78 2.85 -13.90
C LEU A 105 6.69 3.98 -14.93
N ILE A 106 7.71 4.14 -15.79
CA ILE A 106 7.70 5.15 -16.88
C ILE A 106 6.53 4.91 -17.83
N ARG A 107 6.21 3.65 -18.15
CA ARG A 107 5.07 3.28 -19.00
C ARG A 107 3.70 3.57 -18.35
N ALA A 108 3.63 3.68 -17.03
CA ALA A 108 2.42 4.07 -16.30
C ALA A 108 2.24 5.60 -16.21
N LEU A 109 3.33 6.39 -16.28
CA LEU A 109 3.35 7.85 -16.12
C LEU A 109 2.46 8.64 -17.09
N PRO A 110 2.29 8.30 -18.38
CA PRO A 110 1.51 9.14 -19.30
C PRO A 110 0.09 9.45 -18.79
N VAL A 111 -0.60 8.47 -18.26
CA VAL A 111 -1.96 8.67 -17.72
C VAL A 111 -1.92 9.50 -16.43
N VAL A 112 -0.95 9.27 -15.58
CA VAL A 112 -0.72 10.06 -14.35
C VAL A 112 -0.52 11.54 -14.68
N LEU A 113 0.32 11.83 -15.68
CA LEU A 113 0.61 13.20 -16.11
C LEU A 113 -0.60 13.88 -16.75
N VAL A 114 -1.42 13.14 -17.51
CA VAL A 114 -2.68 13.65 -18.06
C VAL A 114 -3.67 13.97 -16.92
N ILE A 115 -3.82 13.11 -15.93
CA ILE A 115 -4.68 13.36 -14.77
C ILE A 115 -4.23 14.63 -14.02
N LEU A 116 -2.92 14.77 -13.78
CA LEU A 116 -2.36 15.95 -13.11
C LEU A 116 -2.52 17.21 -13.97
N ALA A 117 -2.35 17.13 -15.30
CA ALA A 117 -2.55 18.24 -16.21
C ALA A 117 -4.00 18.72 -16.18
N ILE A 118 -4.98 17.80 -16.23
CA ILE A 118 -6.41 18.13 -16.13
C ILE A 118 -6.68 18.79 -14.76
N GLY A 119 -6.16 18.23 -13.67
CA GLY A 119 -6.32 18.79 -12.35
C GLY A 119 -5.75 20.21 -12.22
N LEU A 120 -4.58 20.47 -12.82
CA LEU A 120 -3.94 21.78 -12.83
C LEU A 120 -4.73 22.80 -13.67
N ILE A 121 -5.25 22.37 -14.82
CA ILE A 121 -6.15 23.18 -15.65
C ILE A 121 -7.40 23.58 -14.84
N LEU A 122 -8.05 22.62 -14.18
CA LEU A 122 -9.24 22.87 -13.37
C LEU A 122 -8.95 23.77 -12.15
N LEU A 123 -7.74 23.66 -11.57
CA LEU A 123 -7.32 24.53 -10.47
C LEU A 123 -7.22 25.99 -10.91
N THR A 124 -6.65 26.23 -12.08
CA THR A 124 -6.44 27.60 -12.61
C THR A 124 -7.73 28.24 -13.13
N MET A 125 -8.77 27.46 -13.45
CA MET A 125 -10.09 27.97 -13.86
C MET A 125 -10.89 28.64 -12.74
N GLN A 126 -10.38 28.65 -11.50
CA GLN A 126 -10.98 29.33 -10.34
C GLN A 126 -12.48 28.99 -10.11
N LEU A 127 -12.86 27.73 -10.33
CA LEU A 127 -14.16 27.22 -9.96
C LEU A 127 -14.33 27.20 -8.43
N ASN A 128 -15.54 27.29 -7.91
CA ASN A 128 -15.78 27.17 -6.46
C ASN A 128 -15.28 25.88 -5.83
N ILE A 129 -15.09 24.80 -6.65
CA ILE A 129 -14.60 23.48 -6.25
C ILE A 129 -13.20 23.15 -6.79
N SER A 130 -12.47 24.14 -7.36
CA SER A 130 -11.18 23.89 -8.03
C SER A 130 -10.12 23.27 -7.09
N GLY A 131 -10.07 23.68 -5.83
CA GLY A 131 -9.21 23.09 -4.83
C GLY A 131 -9.50 21.61 -4.55
N LEU A 132 -10.78 21.25 -4.50
CA LEU A 132 -11.23 19.87 -4.34
C LEU A 132 -10.84 19.01 -5.56
N LEU A 133 -11.08 19.55 -6.77
CA LEU A 133 -10.74 18.87 -8.02
C LEU A 133 -9.24 18.63 -8.17
N TRP A 134 -8.41 19.60 -7.75
CA TRP A 134 -6.95 19.44 -7.72
C TRP A 134 -6.50 18.37 -6.74
N ALA A 135 -7.05 18.38 -5.52
CA ALA A 135 -6.71 17.35 -4.52
C ALA A 135 -7.14 15.96 -4.97
N TYR A 136 -8.33 15.86 -5.59
CA TYR A 136 -8.80 14.61 -6.19
C TYR A 136 -7.89 14.14 -7.32
N SER A 137 -7.46 15.06 -8.20
CA SER A 137 -6.53 14.72 -9.29
C SER A 137 -5.20 14.19 -8.76
N LYS A 138 -4.64 14.77 -7.70
CA LYS A 138 -3.43 14.25 -7.04
C LYS A 138 -3.63 12.83 -6.48
N LYS A 139 -4.72 12.61 -5.76
CA LYS A 139 -5.04 11.28 -5.20
C LYS A 139 -5.32 10.26 -6.31
N LEU A 140 -6.03 10.65 -7.36
CA LEU A 140 -6.30 9.79 -8.52
C LEU A 140 -5.02 9.48 -9.32
N ALA A 141 -4.11 10.44 -9.45
CA ALA A 141 -2.80 10.24 -10.06
C ALA A 141 -1.96 9.21 -9.29
N MET A 142 -1.92 9.33 -7.95
CA MET A 142 -1.23 8.36 -7.10
C MET A 142 -1.89 6.97 -7.18
N PHE A 143 -3.21 6.92 -7.13
CA PHE A 143 -4.01 5.72 -7.33
C PHE A 143 -3.63 5.01 -8.65
N TRP A 144 -3.67 5.76 -9.76
CA TRP A 144 -3.32 5.21 -11.07
C TRP A 144 -1.87 4.78 -11.16
N LEU A 145 -0.95 5.51 -10.53
CA LEU A 145 0.47 5.16 -10.53
C LEU A 145 0.69 3.77 -9.91
N VAL A 146 0.11 3.51 -8.74
CA VAL A 146 0.28 2.25 -8.01
C VAL A 146 -0.41 1.09 -8.75
N PHE A 147 -1.70 1.23 -9.04
CA PHE A 147 -2.45 0.17 -9.71
C PHE A 147 -1.99 -0.04 -11.15
N GLY A 148 -1.65 1.03 -11.87
CA GLY A 148 -1.11 0.99 -13.22
C GLY A 148 0.27 0.32 -13.28
N LEU A 149 1.16 0.61 -12.33
CA LEU A 149 2.45 -0.08 -12.20
C LEU A 149 2.23 -1.58 -11.97
N CYS A 150 1.43 -1.97 -11.00
CA CYS A 150 1.16 -3.38 -10.72
C CYS A 150 0.52 -4.09 -11.92
N TRP A 151 -0.38 -3.42 -12.64
CA TRP A 151 -1.00 -3.95 -13.84
C TRP A 151 0.00 -4.15 -14.99
N LYS A 152 1.03 -3.29 -15.12
CA LYS A 152 2.14 -3.43 -16.08
C LYS A 152 3.08 -4.56 -15.70
N VAL A 153 3.46 -4.64 -14.44
CA VAL A 153 4.30 -5.72 -13.90
C VAL A 153 3.69 -7.10 -14.16
N LEU A 154 2.36 -7.21 -14.11
CA LEU A 154 1.59 -8.44 -14.35
C LEU A 154 1.23 -8.65 -15.84
N GLU A 155 1.82 -7.94 -16.79
CA GLU A 155 1.68 -8.22 -18.23
C GLU A 155 2.20 -9.64 -18.57
N LYS A 156 1.68 -10.27 -19.65
CA LYS A 156 2.09 -11.63 -20.07
C LYS A 156 3.61 -11.78 -20.23
N ASN A 157 4.27 -10.74 -20.73
CA ASN A 157 5.74 -10.67 -20.89
C ASN A 157 6.33 -9.63 -19.93
N GLY A 158 5.67 -9.37 -18.80
CA GLY A 158 6.07 -8.40 -17.81
C GLY A 158 7.09 -8.95 -16.80
N VAL A 159 7.43 -8.09 -15.84
CA VAL A 159 8.41 -8.41 -14.79
C VAL A 159 8.00 -9.62 -13.96
N ALA A 160 6.71 -9.79 -13.67
CA ALA A 160 6.24 -10.91 -12.84
C ALA A 160 6.55 -12.28 -13.47
N VAL A 161 6.36 -12.41 -14.78
CA VAL A 161 6.63 -13.67 -15.50
C VAL A 161 8.14 -13.86 -15.72
N ASN A 162 8.80 -12.84 -16.27
CA ASN A 162 10.19 -12.98 -16.75
C ASN A 162 11.23 -12.89 -15.63
N HIS A 163 10.95 -12.10 -14.58
CA HIS A 163 11.92 -11.87 -13.52
C HIS A 163 11.59 -12.60 -12.21
N PHE A 164 10.29 -12.82 -11.91
CA PHE A 164 9.87 -13.53 -10.68
C PHE A 164 9.40 -14.96 -10.94
N ASN A 165 9.49 -15.46 -12.18
CA ASN A 165 9.08 -16.82 -12.57
C ASN A 165 7.60 -17.14 -12.21
N MET A 166 6.73 -16.13 -12.23
CA MET A 166 5.34 -16.31 -11.88
C MET A 166 4.57 -17.00 -13.03
N PRO A 167 3.77 -18.05 -12.75
CA PRO A 167 3.00 -18.73 -13.80
C PRO A 167 2.07 -17.76 -14.55
N ALA A 168 1.99 -17.86 -15.87
CA ALA A 168 1.19 -16.96 -16.71
C ALA A 168 -0.32 -17.00 -16.38
N GLN A 169 -0.82 -18.14 -15.91
CA GLN A 169 -2.21 -18.28 -15.46
C GLN A 169 -2.47 -17.44 -14.20
N LEU A 170 -1.54 -17.48 -13.24
CA LEU A 170 -1.64 -16.74 -11.99
C LEU A 170 -1.53 -15.23 -12.22
N THR A 171 -0.62 -14.78 -13.10
CA THR A 171 -0.50 -13.35 -13.45
C THR A 171 -1.78 -12.84 -14.12
N SER A 172 -2.41 -13.61 -15.00
CA SER A 172 -3.66 -13.23 -15.65
C SER A 172 -4.84 -13.16 -14.66
N HIS A 173 -4.86 -14.03 -13.65
CA HIS A 173 -5.84 -13.98 -12.56
C HIS A 173 -5.67 -12.71 -11.73
N TRP A 174 -4.46 -12.46 -11.21
CA TRP A 174 -4.16 -11.28 -10.39
C TRP A 174 -4.38 -9.97 -11.15
N ARG A 175 -4.06 -9.93 -12.45
CA ARG A 175 -4.30 -8.77 -13.30
C ARG A 175 -5.78 -8.39 -13.37
N ARG A 176 -6.67 -9.40 -13.49
CA ARG A 176 -8.13 -9.20 -13.47
C ARG A 176 -8.62 -8.72 -12.10
N GLN A 177 -8.07 -9.30 -11.03
CA GLN A 177 -8.44 -8.89 -9.66
C GLN A 177 -8.00 -7.45 -9.36
N ILE A 178 -6.80 -7.04 -9.77
CA ILE A 178 -6.34 -5.65 -9.63
C ILE A 178 -7.31 -4.68 -10.30
N VAL A 179 -7.78 -4.97 -11.52
CA VAL A 179 -8.77 -4.11 -12.20
C VAL A 179 -10.08 -4.05 -11.42
N ARG A 180 -10.60 -5.17 -10.94
CA ARG A 180 -11.86 -5.20 -10.18
C ARG A 180 -11.74 -4.42 -8.88
N VAL A 181 -10.68 -4.66 -8.12
CA VAL A 181 -10.42 -3.97 -6.85
C VAL A 181 -10.19 -2.47 -7.09
N SER A 182 -9.42 -2.09 -8.11
CA SER A 182 -9.20 -0.67 -8.43
C SER A 182 -10.51 0.05 -8.78
N LEU A 183 -11.37 -0.54 -9.59
CA LEU A 183 -12.67 0.05 -9.90
C LEU A 183 -13.55 0.18 -8.66
N ALA A 184 -13.56 -0.82 -7.78
CA ALA A 184 -14.31 -0.77 -6.53
C ALA A 184 -13.76 0.27 -5.55
N LEU A 185 -12.48 0.59 -5.57
CA LEU A 185 -11.87 1.59 -4.68
C LEU A 185 -12.07 3.05 -5.16
N LEU A 186 -12.47 3.28 -6.42
CA LEU A 186 -12.61 4.65 -6.95
C LEU A 186 -13.62 5.51 -6.19
N PRO A 187 -14.85 5.05 -5.88
CA PRO A 187 -15.80 5.86 -5.10
C PRO A 187 -15.25 6.18 -3.71
N LEU A 188 -14.67 5.19 -3.04
CA LEU A 188 -14.09 5.36 -1.72
C LEU A 188 -12.95 6.39 -1.72
N ASN A 189 -12.10 6.35 -2.74
CA ASN A 189 -11.01 7.32 -2.93
C ASN A 189 -11.55 8.75 -3.16
N PHE A 190 -12.65 8.90 -3.91
CA PHE A 190 -13.29 10.19 -4.15
C PHE A 190 -13.83 10.81 -2.85
N TRP A 191 -14.66 10.08 -2.11
CA TRP A 191 -15.24 10.60 -0.85
C TRP A 191 -14.19 10.82 0.23
N SER A 192 -13.11 10.03 0.27
CA SER A 192 -12.00 10.25 1.22
C SER A 192 -11.34 11.62 1.05
N VAL A 193 -11.24 12.14 -0.18
CA VAL A 193 -10.70 13.48 -0.45
C VAL A 193 -11.62 14.57 0.12
N ILE A 194 -12.94 14.40 0.02
CA ILE A 194 -13.90 15.35 0.59
C ILE A 194 -13.74 15.41 2.11
N SER A 195 -13.52 14.26 2.75
CA SER A 195 -13.31 14.19 4.22
C SER A 195 -12.05 14.93 4.69
N GLU A 196 -11.03 15.04 3.85
CA GLU A 196 -9.79 15.76 4.19
C GLU A 196 -9.92 17.28 4.01
N LEU A 197 -10.63 17.73 2.97
CA LEU A 197 -10.67 19.14 2.60
C LEU A 197 -11.89 19.88 3.13
N SER A 198 -13.04 19.22 3.14
CA SER A 198 -14.33 19.83 3.44
C SER A 198 -15.18 18.91 4.31
N PRO A 199 -14.78 18.66 5.56
CA PRO A 199 -15.48 17.74 6.46
C PRO A 199 -16.93 18.15 6.71
N LEU A 200 -17.24 19.45 6.70
CA LEU A 200 -18.60 19.97 6.88
C LEU A 200 -19.55 19.60 5.74
N ASN A 201 -19.03 19.40 4.53
CA ASN A 201 -19.85 18.99 3.38
C ASN A 201 -20.29 17.52 3.46
N LEU A 202 -19.75 16.75 4.40
CA LEU A 202 -20.13 15.35 4.64
C LEU A 202 -21.23 15.22 5.70
N MET A 203 -21.50 16.28 6.45
CA MET A 203 -22.61 16.28 7.40
C MET A 203 -23.90 16.19 6.60
N ASP A 204 -24.72 15.19 6.94
CA ASP A 204 -25.99 14.89 6.27
C ASP A 204 -25.87 14.50 4.76
N ASP A 205 -24.66 14.06 4.31
CA ASP A 205 -24.47 13.48 2.97
C ASP A 205 -25.08 12.07 2.91
N VAL A 206 -26.36 12.03 2.62
CA VAL A 206 -27.17 10.80 2.56
C VAL A 206 -26.79 9.94 1.34
N LEU A 207 -26.54 10.61 0.20
CA LEU A 207 -26.11 9.92 -1.03
C LEU A 207 -24.74 9.27 -0.85
N GLY A 208 -23.78 10.03 -0.31
CA GLY A 208 -22.44 9.52 -0.05
C GLY A 208 -22.46 8.34 0.92
N GLN A 209 -23.24 8.43 2.01
CA GLN A 209 -23.40 7.37 2.99
C GLN A 209 -23.91 6.07 2.35
N LEU A 210 -24.95 6.16 1.50
CA LEU A 210 -25.51 5.01 0.79
C LEU A 210 -24.51 4.39 -0.19
N VAL A 211 -23.90 5.24 -1.04
CA VAL A 211 -22.94 4.78 -2.05
C VAL A 211 -21.74 4.10 -1.40
N ILE A 212 -21.20 4.69 -0.34
CA ILE A 212 -20.02 4.12 0.36
C ILE A 212 -20.39 2.84 1.10
N PHE A 213 -21.58 2.75 1.70
CA PHE A 213 -22.03 1.51 2.33
C PHE A 213 -22.04 0.32 1.33
N PHE A 214 -22.71 0.49 0.18
CA PHE A 214 -22.72 -0.56 -0.85
C PHE A 214 -21.36 -0.77 -1.51
N ASN A 215 -20.55 0.27 -1.62
CA ASN A 215 -19.19 0.16 -2.14
C ASN A 215 -18.29 -0.66 -1.21
N LEU A 216 -18.36 -0.46 0.10
CA LEU A 216 -17.63 -1.26 1.08
C LEU A 216 -18.09 -2.71 1.09
N LEU A 217 -19.40 -2.96 0.94
CA LEU A 217 -19.95 -4.29 0.76
C LEU A 217 -19.37 -4.97 -0.50
N LEU A 218 -19.33 -4.26 -1.62
CA LEU A 218 -18.73 -4.76 -2.86
C LEU A 218 -17.26 -5.10 -2.68
N ILE A 219 -16.49 -4.23 -2.02
CA ILE A 219 -15.07 -4.48 -1.73
C ILE A 219 -14.92 -5.73 -0.84
N ALA A 220 -15.72 -5.87 0.21
CA ALA A 220 -15.70 -7.03 1.09
C ALA A 220 -15.97 -8.33 0.31
N VAL A 221 -16.97 -8.34 -0.58
CA VAL A 221 -17.29 -9.49 -1.43
C VAL A 221 -16.16 -9.80 -2.42
N LEU A 222 -15.50 -8.79 -2.99
CA LEU A 222 -14.39 -9.00 -3.94
C LEU A 222 -13.11 -9.52 -3.25
N VAL A 223 -12.85 -9.10 -2.01
CA VAL A 223 -11.63 -9.48 -1.27
C VAL A 223 -11.81 -10.82 -0.54
N TRP A 224 -13.04 -11.21 -0.21
CA TRP A 224 -13.35 -12.47 0.49
C TRP A 224 -12.76 -13.73 -0.14
N PRO A 225 -12.88 -13.98 -1.48
CA PRO A 225 -12.26 -15.15 -2.11
C PRO A 225 -10.75 -15.18 -1.96
N MET A 226 -10.07 -14.02 -2.04
CA MET A 226 -8.62 -13.90 -1.87
C MET A 226 -8.19 -14.29 -0.44
N CYS A 227 -8.97 -13.88 0.56
CA CYS A 227 -8.78 -14.25 1.94
C CYS A 227 -8.95 -15.76 2.12
N ARG A 228 -10.05 -16.32 1.62
CA ARG A 228 -10.36 -17.75 1.71
C ARG A 228 -9.30 -18.62 1.04
N GLU A 229 -8.81 -18.25 -0.13
CA GLU A 229 -7.75 -18.97 -0.85
C GLU A 229 -6.44 -18.97 -0.05
N SER A 230 -6.07 -17.82 0.51
CA SER A 230 -4.88 -17.70 1.35
C SER A 230 -4.95 -18.51 2.65
N TRP A 231 -6.15 -18.68 3.23
CA TRP A 231 -6.37 -19.52 4.41
C TRP A 231 -6.29 -21.03 4.09
N ARG A 232 -6.61 -21.43 2.86
CA ARG A 232 -6.51 -22.83 2.41
C ARG A 232 -5.09 -23.25 2.04
N ASP A 233 -4.24 -22.30 1.73
CA ASP A 233 -2.84 -22.53 1.39
C ASP A 233 -2.03 -22.82 2.67
N LYS A 234 -1.68 -24.11 2.88
CA LYS A 234 -0.94 -24.56 4.07
C LYS A 234 0.52 -24.05 4.11
N GLU A 235 1.06 -23.65 2.97
CA GLU A 235 2.43 -23.11 2.86
C GLU A 235 2.47 -21.58 3.07
N SER A 236 1.34 -20.95 3.29
CA SER A 236 1.27 -19.50 3.44
C SER A 236 1.94 -19.06 4.75
N HIS A 237 2.89 -18.14 4.61
CA HIS A 237 3.58 -17.56 5.75
C HIS A 237 2.60 -16.79 6.64
N SER A 238 2.73 -16.94 7.96
CA SER A 238 1.83 -16.31 8.96
C SER A 238 1.63 -14.81 8.78
N LEU A 239 2.68 -14.08 8.36
CA LEU A 239 2.60 -12.64 8.06
C LEU A 239 1.71 -12.33 6.84
N ARG A 240 1.79 -13.15 5.79
CA ARG A 240 0.93 -12.99 4.61
C ARG A 240 -0.54 -13.21 4.97
N LEU A 241 -0.84 -14.26 5.74
CA LEU A 241 -2.19 -14.55 6.23
C LEU A 241 -2.73 -13.39 7.07
N LEU A 242 -1.93 -12.89 8.01
CA LEU A 242 -2.32 -11.77 8.87
C LEU A 242 -2.63 -10.51 8.04
N THR A 243 -1.75 -10.17 7.09
CA THR A 243 -1.94 -9.00 6.21
C THR A 243 -3.22 -9.10 5.40
N ILE A 244 -3.49 -10.24 4.76
CA ILE A 244 -4.68 -10.44 3.93
C ILE A 244 -5.94 -10.44 4.80
N THR A 245 -5.89 -11.06 5.98
CA THR A 245 -7.03 -11.09 6.92
C THR A 245 -7.36 -9.70 7.42
N VAL A 246 -6.37 -8.92 7.85
CA VAL A 246 -6.58 -7.54 8.29
C VAL A 246 -7.15 -6.68 7.16
N LEU A 247 -6.58 -6.76 5.95
CA LEU A 247 -7.08 -6.01 4.81
C LEU A 247 -8.52 -6.40 4.41
N SER A 248 -8.95 -7.64 4.69
CA SER A 248 -10.31 -8.11 4.38
C SER A 248 -11.34 -7.73 5.45
N ILE A 249 -10.94 -7.63 6.72
CA ILE A 249 -11.83 -7.27 7.83
C ILE A 249 -12.14 -5.77 7.82
N VAL A 250 -11.18 -4.93 7.43
CA VAL A 250 -11.33 -3.47 7.48
C VAL A 250 -12.56 -2.97 6.68
N PRO A 251 -12.84 -3.38 5.43
CA PRO A 251 -14.04 -2.95 4.72
C PRO A 251 -15.34 -3.27 5.46
N VAL A 252 -15.41 -4.42 6.13
CA VAL A 252 -16.59 -4.82 6.92
C VAL A 252 -16.73 -3.92 8.16
N ALA A 253 -15.64 -3.63 8.86
CA ALA A 253 -15.66 -2.72 10.00
C ALA A 253 -16.08 -1.29 9.58
N LEU A 254 -15.56 -0.80 8.47
CA LEU A 254 -15.91 0.50 7.89
C LEU A 254 -17.39 0.56 7.46
N MET A 255 -17.93 -0.55 6.93
CA MET A 255 -19.35 -0.67 6.59
C MET A 255 -20.24 -0.52 7.84
N VAL A 256 -19.86 -1.17 8.95
CA VAL A 256 -20.58 -1.02 10.22
C VAL A 256 -20.53 0.43 10.73
N LEU A 257 -19.35 1.08 10.68
CA LEU A 257 -19.21 2.48 11.06
C LEU A 257 -20.08 3.41 10.18
N THR A 258 -20.16 3.13 8.88
CA THR A 258 -21.05 3.89 7.97
C THR A 258 -22.51 3.71 8.36
N ALA A 259 -22.93 2.48 8.66
CA ALA A 259 -24.32 2.17 9.05
C ALA A 259 -24.72 2.84 10.38
N THR A 260 -23.79 2.96 11.31
CA THR A 260 -24.00 3.60 12.62
C THR A 260 -23.91 5.12 12.59
N GLY A 261 -23.65 5.73 11.43
CA GLY A 261 -23.64 7.19 11.24
C GLY A 261 -22.26 7.85 11.39
N TYR A 262 -21.19 7.11 11.67
CA TYR A 262 -19.80 7.61 11.74
C TYR A 262 -19.19 7.76 10.34
N PHE A 263 -19.91 8.45 9.44
CA PHE A 263 -19.54 8.51 8.03
C PHE A 263 -18.21 9.25 7.80
N TYR A 264 -17.97 10.38 8.47
CA TYR A 264 -16.68 11.08 8.42
C TYR A 264 -15.52 10.21 8.86
N THR A 265 -15.67 9.53 10.00
CA THR A 265 -14.67 8.60 10.56
C THR A 265 -14.37 7.47 9.58
N THR A 266 -15.43 6.89 8.99
CA THR A 266 -15.29 5.85 7.95
C THR A 266 -14.40 6.33 6.80
N LEU A 267 -14.65 7.53 6.28
CA LEU A 267 -13.91 8.04 5.13
C LEU A 267 -12.44 8.38 5.46
N ARG A 268 -12.19 8.91 6.66
CA ARG A 268 -10.82 9.17 7.14
C ARG A 268 -10.03 7.88 7.30
N LEU A 269 -10.61 6.86 7.91
CA LEU A 269 -10.00 5.54 8.05
C LEU A 269 -9.84 4.84 6.69
N ALA A 270 -10.83 4.97 5.80
CA ALA A 270 -10.78 4.40 4.46
C ALA A 270 -9.63 5.00 3.63
N GLY A 271 -9.38 6.30 3.75
CA GLY A 271 -8.23 6.95 3.09
C GLY A 271 -6.90 6.32 3.54
N ARG A 272 -6.69 6.13 4.85
CA ARG A 272 -5.49 5.48 5.39
C ARG A 272 -5.40 4.00 5.03
N TRP A 273 -6.54 3.32 4.98
CA TRP A 273 -6.59 1.94 4.51
C TRP A 273 -6.17 1.82 3.03
N ILE A 274 -6.64 2.70 2.15
CA ILE A 274 -6.21 2.74 0.74
C ILE A 274 -4.70 2.98 0.64
N GLU A 275 -4.14 3.91 1.40
CA GLU A 275 -2.70 4.17 1.44
C GLU A 275 -1.92 2.95 1.96
N THR A 276 -2.49 2.20 2.91
CA THR A 276 -1.92 0.92 3.38
C THR A 276 -1.95 -0.14 2.28
N VAL A 277 -3.02 -0.22 1.48
CA VAL A 277 -3.09 -1.11 0.32
C VAL A 277 -1.99 -0.76 -0.68
N TYR A 278 -1.76 0.53 -0.97
CA TYR A 278 -0.63 0.96 -1.82
C TYR A 278 0.72 0.52 -1.25
N LEU A 279 0.92 0.74 0.04
CA LEU A 279 2.14 0.32 0.73
C LEU A 279 2.37 -1.18 0.56
N VAL A 280 1.36 -2.02 0.82
CA VAL A 280 1.46 -3.48 0.69
C VAL A 280 1.76 -3.91 -0.75
N MET A 281 1.13 -3.29 -1.75
CA MET A 281 1.37 -3.60 -3.16
C MET A 281 2.81 -3.26 -3.59
N ILE A 282 3.27 -2.04 -3.29
CA ILE A 282 4.63 -1.60 -3.60
C ILE A 282 5.65 -2.42 -2.81
N TRP A 283 5.34 -2.71 -1.55
CA TRP A 283 6.20 -3.50 -0.68
C TRP A 283 6.41 -4.92 -1.21
N ASN A 284 5.35 -5.58 -1.64
CA ASN A 284 5.47 -6.90 -2.25
C ASN A 284 6.37 -6.89 -3.49
N LEU A 285 6.25 -5.87 -4.34
CA LEU A 285 7.11 -5.69 -5.52
C LEU A 285 8.57 -5.47 -5.12
N LEU A 286 8.82 -4.61 -4.13
CA LEU A 286 10.16 -4.35 -3.60
C LEU A 286 10.76 -5.61 -2.98
N TYR A 287 10.00 -6.33 -2.18
CA TYR A 287 10.42 -7.58 -1.54
C TYR A 287 10.85 -8.64 -2.56
N GLN A 288 10.05 -8.89 -3.58
CA GLN A 288 10.39 -9.82 -4.66
C GLN A 288 11.65 -9.38 -5.43
N THR A 289 11.80 -8.07 -5.64
CA THR A 289 12.98 -7.49 -6.29
C THR A 289 14.25 -7.74 -5.49
N VAL A 290 14.21 -7.52 -4.19
CA VAL A 290 15.32 -7.75 -3.28
C VAL A 290 15.69 -9.23 -3.20
N LEU A 291 14.71 -10.12 -3.04
CA LEU A 291 14.93 -11.58 -3.03
C LEU A 291 15.60 -12.05 -4.32
N ARG A 292 15.12 -11.58 -5.48
CA ARG A 292 15.75 -11.91 -6.76
C ARG A 292 17.17 -11.36 -6.84
N GLY A 293 17.39 -10.12 -6.40
CA GLY A 293 18.73 -9.51 -6.37
C GLY A 293 19.72 -10.36 -5.57
N LEU A 294 19.32 -10.83 -4.40
CA LEU A 294 20.14 -11.71 -3.55
C LEU A 294 20.40 -13.07 -4.23
N SER A 295 19.38 -13.67 -4.86
CA SER A 295 19.55 -14.94 -5.56
C SER A 295 20.51 -14.86 -6.76
N VAL A 296 20.48 -13.73 -7.49
CA VAL A 296 21.42 -13.46 -8.60
C VAL A 296 22.85 -13.26 -8.06
N ALA A 297 23.00 -12.53 -6.94
CA ALA A 297 24.29 -12.34 -6.29
C ALA A 297 24.92 -13.66 -5.86
N ALA A 298 24.14 -14.48 -5.16
CA ALA A 298 24.60 -15.79 -4.70
C ALA A 298 25.06 -16.68 -5.87
N ARG A 299 24.27 -16.76 -6.95
CA ARG A 299 24.63 -17.53 -8.16
C ARG A 299 25.92 -17.02 -8.83
N ARG A 300 26.12 -15.70 -8.88
CA ARG A 300 27.35 -15.12 -9.44
C ARG A 300 28.59 -15.42 -8.61
N ILE A 301 28.47 -15.36 -7.29
CA ILE A 301 29.58 -15.71 -6.38
C ILE A 301 29.94 -17.17 -6.55
N ALA A 302 28.96 -18.08 -6.56
CA ALA A 302 29.17 -19.50 -6.75
C ALA A 302 29.85 -19.78 -8.10
N TRP A 303 29.40 -19.17 -9.18
CA TRP A 303 29.98 -19.32 -10.51
C TRP A 303 31.45 -18.82 -10.57
N ARG A 304 31.73 -17.64 -10.01
CA ARG A 304 33.13 -17.12 -9.95
C ARG A 304 34.07 -18.04 -9.20
N ARG A 305 33.61 -18.60 -8.08
CA ARG A 305 34.40 -19.58 -7.29
C ARG A 305 34.63 -20.85 -8.08
N ALA A 306 33.64 -21.39 -8.75
CA ALA A 306 33.79 -22.57 -9.62
C ALA A 306 34.78 -22.32 -10.77
N LEU A 307 34.77 -21.13 -11.38
CA LEU A 307 35.69 -20.75 -12.42
C LEU A 307 37.12 -20.63 -11.90
N ALA A 308 37.34 -20.00 -10.75
CA ALA A 308 38.63 -19.86 -10.10
C ALA A 308 39.21 -21.22 -9.75
N ARG A 309 38.39 -22.15 -9.21
CA ARG A 309 38.78 -23.52 -8.90
C ARG A 309 39.24 -24.29 -10.17
N ARG A 310 38.51 -24.19 -11.27
CA ARG A 310 38.90 -24.77 -12.55
C ARG A 310 40.25 -24.23 -13.04
N GLN A 311 40.51 -22.94 -12.92
CA GLN A 311 41.76 -22.32 -13.31
C GLN A 311 42.94 -22.78 -12.44
N HIS A 312 42.73 -23.02 -11.14
CA HIS A 312 43.75 -23.61 -10.25
C HIS A 312 44.07 -25.05 -10.64
N LEU A 313 43.07 -25.90 -10.85
CA LEU A 313 43.27 -27.30 -11.26
C LEU A 313 44.02 -27.41 -12.59
N VAL A 314 43.70 -26.55 -13.56
CA VAL A 314 44.42 -26.50 -14.86
C VAL A 314 45.90 -26.07 -14.67
N LYS A 315 46.18 -25.14 -13.75
CA LYS A 315 47.54 -24.68 -13.46
C LYS A 315 48.40 -25.73 -12.70
N GLU A 316 47.78 -26.55 -11.88
CA GLU A 316 48.44 -27.57 -11.08
C GLU A 316 48.66 -28.88 -11.84
N GLY A 317 48.22 -29.02 -13.11
CA GLY A 317 48.45 -30.20 -13.94
C GLY A 317 47.78 -31.46 -13.41
N ALA A 318 46.89 -31.38 -12.48
CA ALA A 318 46.22 -32.50 -11.84
C ALA A 318 45.02 -33.00 -12.68
N GLU A 319 45.30 -33.75 -13.73
CA GLU A 319 44.33 -34.66 -14.31
C GLU A 319 44.17 -35.85 -13.34
N GLY A 320 43.17 -35.78 -12.46
CA GLY A 320 42.82 -36.91 -11.61
C GLY A 320 42.62 -36.65 -10.11
N ALA A 321 42.67 -35.41 -9.64
CA ALA A 321 42.30 -35.11 -8.26
C ALA A 321 40.78 -35.18 -8.07
N GLU A 322 40.30 -36.14 -7.27
CA GLU A 322 38.90 -36.17 -6.80
C GLU A 322 38.52 -34.82 -6.19
N PRO A 323 37.32 -34.29 -6.48
CA PRO A 323 36.88 -33.04 -5.90
C PRO A 323 36.75 -33.23 -4.40
N GLN A 324 37.69 -32.68 -3.62
CA GLN A 324 37.47 -32.50 -2.19
C GLN A 324 36.20 -31.62 -2.03
N GLU A 325 35.17 -32.23 -1.49
CA GLU A 325 33.95 -31.55 -1.08
C GLU A 325 34.31 -30.54 0.01
N GLU A 326 34.59 -29.29 -0.39
CA GLU A 326 34.53 -28.18 0.58
C GLU A 326 33.12 -28.09 1.14
N PRO A 327 32.97 -27.80 2.43
CA PRO A 327 31.65 -27.74 3.06
C PRO A 327 30.76 -26.73 2.36
N THR A 328 29.81 -27.23 1.58
CA THR A 328 28.69 -26.49 0.99
C THR A 328 27.93 -25.69 2.04
N ILE A 329 28.05 -26.09 3.31
CA ILE A 329 27.48 -25.54 4.51
C ILE A 329 27.83 -24.05 4.72
N ALA A 330 29.08 -23.63 4.45
CA ALA A 330 29.51 -22.25 4.68
C ALA A 330 28.86 -21.23 3.72
N LEU A 331 28.54 -21.62 2.49
CA LEU A 331 27.87 -20.78 1.49
C LEU A 331 26.38 -20.62 1.78
N GLU A 332 25.77 -21.70 2.22
CA GLU A 332 24.35 -21.75 2.58
C GLU A 332 24.08 -20.95 3.85
N GLN A 333 24.93 -21.02 4.86
CA GLN A 333 24.85 -20.22 6.09
C GLN A 333 25.04 -18.74 5.83
N VAL A 334 26.02 -18.31 5.04
CA VAL A 334 26.24 -16.91 4.69
C VAL A 334 25.03 -16.35 3.90
N ASN A 335 24.46 -17.15 3.00
CA ASN A 335 23.27 -16.75 2.25
C ASN A 335 22.04 -16.62 3.17
N GLN A 336 21.85 -17.52 4.13
CA GLN A 336 20.78 -17.46 5.11
C GLN A 336 20.92 -16.26 6.05
N GLN A 337 22.12 -15.94 6.54
CA GLN A 337 22.35 -14.75 7.37
C GLN A 337 22.04 -13.47 6.63
N THR A 338 22.49 -13.33 5.38
CA THR A 338 22.21 -12.16 4.53
C THR A 338 20.73 -12.00 4.28
N LEU A 339 20.00 -13.09 3.99
CA LEU A 339 18.54 -13.10 3.84
C LEU A 339 17.84 -12.63 5.11
N ARG A 340 18.26 -13.11 6.28
CA ARG A 340 17.65 -12.75 7.57
C ARG A 340 17.84 -11.26 7.89
N ILE A 341 19.08 -10.75 7.74
CA ILE A 341 19.37 -9.33 7.94
C ILE A 341 18.54 -8.47 6.96
N THR A 342 18.51 -8.85 5.70
CA THR A 342 17.73 -8.14 4.69
C THR A 342 16.24 -8.13 5.03
N MET A 343 15.69 -9.26 5.49
CA MET A 343 14.30 -9.33 5.95
C MET A 343 14.02 -8.41 7.15
N LEU A 344 14.93 -8.37 8.13
CA LEU A 344 14.79 -7.48 9.29
C LEU A 344 14.77 -6.00 8.87
N VAL A 345 15.71 -5.60 8.00
CA VAL A 345 15.75 -4.23 7.46
C VAL A 345 14.47 -3.91 6.70
N MET A 346 13.98 -4.85 5.89
CA MET A 346 12.73 -4.70 5.16
C MET A 346 11.54 -4.52 6.11
N ILE A 347 11.40 -5.35 7.13
CA ILE A 347 10.31 -5.24 8.12
C ILE A 347 10.39 -3.91 8.87
N ALA A 348 11.59 -3.48 9.29
CA ALA A 348 11.77 -2.19 9.96
C ALA A 348 11.36 -1.01 9.06
N LEU A 349 11.76 -1.03 7.81
CA LEU A 349 11.38 0.00 6.83
C LEU A 349 9.86 0.01 6.58
N PHE A 350 9.23 -1.18 6.46
CA PHE A 350 7.77 -1.30 6.35
C PHE A 350 7.07 -0.69 7.56
N ALA A 351 7.54 -0.99 8.76
CA ALA A 351 6.98 -0.46 10.00
C ALA A 351 7.06 1.08 10.06
N VAL A 352 8.19 1.66 9.64
CA VAL A 352 8.36 3.13 9.55
C VAL A 352 7.38 3.74 8.55
N MET A 353 7.23 3.15 7.37
CA MET A 353 6.29 3.65 6.36
C MET A 353 4.82 3.49 6.80
N PHE A 354 4.50 2.36 7.42
CA PHE A 354 3.17 2.14 8.01
C PHE A 354 2.87 3.17 9.11
N TRP A 355 3.83 3.40 10.00
CA TRP A 355 3.74 4.45 11.01
C TRP A 355 3.49 5.83 10.39
N ALA A 356 4.23 6.20 9.34
CA ALA A 356 4.07 7.49 8.66
C ALA A 356 2.65 7.67 8.08
N ILE A 357 2.03 6.60 7.54
CA ILE A 357 0.65 6.64 7.04
C ILE A 357 -0.36 6.89 8.17
N TRP A 358 -0.16 6.27 9.33
CA TRP A 358 -1.13 6.30 10.44
C TRP A 358 -0.85 7.38 11.48
N SER A 359 0.31 8.06 11.41
CA SER A 359 0.76 9.06 12.39
C SER A 359 -0.24 10.18 12.63
N ASP A 360 -0.92 10.67 11.59
CA ASP A 360 -1.91 11.73 11.70
C ASP A 360 -3.14 11.34 12.54
N LEU A 361 -3.46 10.03 12.61
CA LEU A 361 -4.58 9.53 13.39
C LEU A 361 -4.23 9.24 14.84
N ILE A 362 -2.95 9.20 15.19
CA ILE A 362 -2.52 8.94 16.58
C ILE A 362 -3.06 10.02 17.51
N THR A 363 -3.04 11.28 17.09
CA THR A 363 -3.60 12.39 17.86
C THR A 363 -5.11 12.26 18.08
N VAL A 364 -5.83 11.63 17.14
CA VAL A 364 -7.26 11.34 17.25
C VAL A 364 -7.50 10.23 18.28
N PHE A 365 -6.64 9.21 18.32
CA PHE A 365 -6.71 8.15 19.30
C PHE A 365 -6.38 8.63 20.72
N ALA A 366 -5.60 9.72 20.88
CA ALA A 366 -5.36 10.33 22.17
C ALA A 366 -6.67 10.84 22.85
N TYR A 367 -7.73 11.13 22.09
CA TYR A 367 -9.06 11.42 22.64
C TYR A 367 -9.64 10.22 23.39
N LEU A 368 -9.33 8.99 23.01
CA LEU A 368 -9.77 7.78 23.73
C LEU A 368 -9.18 7.70 25.13
N ASP A 369 -8.08 8.39 25.40
CA ASP A 369 -7.51 8.47 26.75
C ASP A 369 -8.34 9.35 27.69
N SER A 370 -9.21 10.19 27.15
CA SER A 370 -10.17 10.96 27.96
C SER A 370 -11.39 10.14 28.39
N ILE A 371 -11.65 9.00 27.74
CA ILE A 371 -12.79 8.11 28.07
C ILE A 371 -12.32 7.10 29.10
N THR A 372 -12.68 7.34 30.37
CA THR A 372 -12.39 6.42 31.48
C THR A 372 -13.39 5.30 31.51
N LEU A 373 -12.92 4.05 31.52
CA LEU A 373 -13.76 2.85 31.62
C LEU A 373 -14.00 2.47 33.08
N TRP A 374 -12.93 2.41 33.87
CA TRP A 374 -12.97 2.16 35.32
C TRP A 374 -11.73 2.72 36.02
N HIS A 375 -11.83 2.85 37.34
CA HIS A 375 -10.73 3.28 38.18
C HIS A 375 -10.25 2.10 39.02
N TYR A 376 -8.95 1.99 39.24
CA TYR A 376 -8.38 1.02 40.20
C TYR A 376 -7.37 1.70 41.11
N ASN A 377 -7.28 1.19 42.34
CA ASN A 377 -6.31 1.67 43.29
C ASN A 377 -4.98 0.96 43.08
N GLY A 378 -3.99 1.70 42.57
CA GLY A 378 -2.61 1.25 42.43
C GLY A 378 -1.75 1.77 43.57
N THR A 379 -0.66 1.08 43.88
CA THR A 379 0.32 1.53 44.90
C THR A 379 1.55 2.01 44.16
N GLU A 380 1.88 3.31 44.22
CA GLU A 380 3.14 3.87 43.75
C GLU A 380 3.93 4.43 44.92
N ALA A 381 5.17 3.97 45.08
CA ALA A 381 6.09 4.40 46.17
C ALA A 381 5.47 4.36 47.57
N GLY A 382 4.56 3.44 47.85
CA GLY A 382 3.90 3.31 49.16
C GLY A 382 2.65 4.16 49.37
N ALA A 383 2.25 4.99 48.41
CA ALA A 383 1.01 5.76 48.43
C ALA A 383 -0.06 5.11 47.53
N SER A 384 -1.32 5.08 47.98
CA SER A 384 -2.44 4.64 47.14
C SER A 384 -2.78 5.72 46.13
N VAL A 385 -2.55 5.42 44.82
CA VAL A 385 -2.88 6.31 43.73
C VAL A 385 -4.04 5.71 42.95
N VAL A 386 -5.10 6.49 42.74
CA VAL A 386 -6.23 6.08 41.88
C VAL A 386 -5.79 6.27 40.41
N ARG A 387 -5.68 5.16 39.69
CA ARG A 387 -5.42 5.16 38.25
C ARG A 387 -6.68 4.84 37.47
N SER A 388 -6.91 5.55 36.42
CA SER A 388 -8.00 5.29 35.47
C SER A 388 -7.52 4.39 34.34
N VAL A 389 -8.29 3.36 33.99
CA VAL A 389 -8.13 2.61 32.76
C VAL A 389 -8.99 3.29 31.71
N THR A 390 -8.34 3.78 30.66
CA THR A 390 -8.99 4.48 29.57
C THR A 390 -9.26 3.56 28.38
N MET A 391 -10.16 3.95 27.49
CA MET A 391 -10.40 3.22 26.24
C MET A 391 -9.12 3.15 25.38
N GLY A 392 -8.30 4.21 25.39
CA GLY A 392 -7.01 4.24 24.70
C GLY A 392 -6.02 3.23 25.25
N SER A 393 -5.91 3.10 26.59
CA SER A 393 -5.04 2.12 27.24
C SER A 393 -5.49 0.67 26.97
N LEU A 394 -6.80 0.41 26.88
CA LEU A 394 -7.32 -0.90 26.49
C LEU A 394 -6.97 -1.26 25.05
N LEU A 395 -7.18 -0.32 24.11
CA LEU A 395 -6.85 -0.50 22.71
C LEU A 395 -5.34 -0.73 22.52
N PHE A 396 -4.51 0.05 23.23
CA PHE A 396 -3.07 -0.12 23.23
C PHE A 396 -2.66 -1.50 23.77
N ALA A 397 -3.29 -1.98 24.83
CA ALA A 397 -3.04 -3.31 25.39
C ALA A 397 -3.38 -4.43 24.40
N ILE A 398 -4.49 -4.30 23.65
CA ILE A 398 -4.87 -5.26 22.60
C ILE A 398 -3.81 -5.27 21.47
N VAL A 399 -3.43 -4.10 20.97
CA VAL A 399 -2.41 -3.98 19.91
C VAL A 399 -1.06 -4.51 20.40
N ALA A 400 -0.63 -4.12 21.60
CA ALA A 400 0.61 -4.61 22.19
C ALA A 400 0.62 -6.14 22.38
N SER A 401 -0.54 -6.72 22.78
CA SER A 401 -0.69 -8.17 22.89
C SER A 401 -0.61 -8.88 21.55
N MET A 402 -1.20 -8.32 20.50
CA MET A 402 -1.09 -8.85 19.13
C MET A 402 0.36 -8.80 18.62
N VAL A 403 1.06 -7.68 18.85
CA VAL A 403 2.47 -7.53 18.48
C VAL A 403 3.35 -8.50 19.29
N ALA A 404 3.12 -8.60 20.61
CA ALA A 404 3.84 -9.54 21.46
C ALA A 404 3.62 -10.99 21.01
N TRP A 405 2.37 -11.36 20.70
CA TRP A 405 2.04 -12.69 20.18
C TRP A 405 2.75 -12.98 18.85
N ALA A 406 2.74 -12.02 17.93
CA ALA A 406 3.43 -12.14 16.64
C ALA A 406 4.95 -12.25 16.83
N LEU A 407 5.54 -11.47 17.76
CA LEU A 407 6.95 -11.53 18.09
C LEU A 407 7.30 -12.89 18.72
N ILE A 408 6.56 -13.36 19.71
CA ILE A 408 6.80 -14.66 20.39
C ILE A 408 6.74 -15.80 19.39
N ARG A 409 5.79 -15.78 18.46
CA ARG A 409 5.69 -16.81 17.41
C ARG A 409 6.85 -16.81 16.43
N ASN A 410 7.46 -15.65 16.18
CA ASN A 410 8.61 -15.49 15.28
C ASN A 410 9.97 -15.41 16.03
N LEU A 411 9.95 -15.27 17.37
CA LEU A 411 11.14 -15.11 18.20
C LEU A 411 12.10 -16.30 18.17
N PRO A 412 11.68 -17.58 18.09
CA PRO A 412 12.61 -18.70 18.02
C PRO A 412 13.58 -18.56 16.84
N GLY A 413 13.07 -18.14 15.66
CA GLY A 413 13.91 -17.88 14.50
C GLY A 413 14.83 -16.66 14.67
N LEU A 414 14.43 -15.65 15.42
CA LEU A 414 15.24 -14.46 15.70
C LEU A 414 16.33 -14.74 16.75
N LEU A 415 16.01 -15.48 17.81
CA LEU A 415 16.97 -15.87 18.87
C LEU A 415 18.00 -16.84 18.35
N GLU A 416 17.61 -17.79 17.50
CA GLU A 416 18.55 -18.71 16.85
C GLU A 416 19.60 -17.94 16.04
N VAL A 417 19.22 -16.85 15.40
CA VAL A 417 20.12 -15.98 14.64
C VAL A 417 21.03 -15.14 15.53
N LEU A 418 20.47 -14.50 16.58
CA LEU A 418 21.20 -13.54 17.40
C LEU A 418 22.09 -14.20 18.45
N VAL A 419 21.65 -15.31 19.02
CA VAL A 419 22.34 -15.98 20.16
C VAL A 419 23.19 -17.14 19.68
N LEU A 420 22.67 -18.04 18.84
CA LEU A 420 23.42 -19.20 18.37
C LEU A 420 24.52 -18.85 17.38
N SER A 421 24.37 -17.80 16.56
CA SER A 421 25.46 -17.36 15.67
C SER A 421 26.68 -16.81 16.43
N ARG A 422 26.50 -16.37 17.69
CA ARG A 422 27.60 -15.93 18.55
C ARG A 422 28.20 -17.06 19.41
N LEU A 423 27.46 -18.13 19.65
CA LEU A 423 27.89 -19.24 20.46
C LEU A 423 28.70 -20.32 19.67
N ASN A 424 28.56 -20.35 18.34
CA ASN A 424 29.31 -21.28 17.48
C ASN A 424 30.70 -20.77 17.05
N MET A 425 31.26 -19.78 17.75
CA MET A 425 32.66 -19.37 17.60
C MET A 425 33.52 -19.97 18.73
N ARG A 426 33.55 -21.30 18.84
CA ARG A 426 34.62 -22.04 19.50
C ARG A 426 34.84 -23.40 18.81
#